data_e8c4a3eff30228ac170271660ba24f2b
#
_entry.id   e8c4a3eff30228ac170271660ba24f2b
#
_cell.length_a   1.000
_cell.length_b   1.000
_cell.length_c   1.000
_cell.angle_alpha   90.00
_cell.angle_beta   90.00
_cell.angle_gamma   90.00
#
_symmetry.space_group_name_H-M   'P 1'
#
loop_
_entity.id
_entity.type
_entity.pdbx_description
1 polymer ?
#
loop_
_entity_poly.entity_id
_entity_poly.type
_entity_poly.pdbx_seq_one_letter_code
_entity_poly.pdbx_strand_id
1 'polypeptide(L)'
;MNKEELRTILKNVSSIAIIGASPKPERDSYKVMKFLIENGFKVFPVNPNYLDYEILGEKCFSNLKDIDQKIDMVDIFRSKEFVIEITEDAIKVGVEVIWTQEGIIDEKSAFVAKNKGIKFVMDECPMKVLNN
;
A
#
# COMPACT_ATOMS: atom_id res chain seq x y z
N MET A 1 -17.31 -0.80 1.00
CA MET A 1 -17.16 0.27 2.01
C MET A 1 -17.53 1.61 1.39
N ASN A 2 -18.19 2.47 2.18
CA ASN A 2 -18.47 3.81 1.71
C ASN A 2 -17.25 4.72 1.94
N LYS A 3 -17.30 5.91 1.36
CA LYS A 3 -16.18 6.84 1.38
C LYS A 3 -15.79 7.29 2.79
N GLU A 4 -16.78 7.44 3.66
CA GLU A 4 -16.52 7.84 5.04
C GLU A 4 -15.75 6.78 5.80
N GLU A 5 -16.13 5.51 5.62
CA GLU A 5 -15.41 4.39 6.23
C GLU A 5 -13.95 4.34 5.74
N LEU A 6 -13.74 4.55 4.43
CA LEU A 6 -12.40 4.58 3.86
C LEU A 6 -11.55 5.71 4.43
N ARG A 7 -12.13 6.89 4.60
CA ARG A 7 -11.44 8.02 5.22
C ARG A 7 -11.07 7.74 6.66
N THR A 8 -11.96 7.08 7.39
CA THR A 8 -11.69 6.70 8.79
C THR A 8 -10.51 5.75 8.88
N ILE A 9 -10.43 4.77 7.98
CA ILE A 9 -9.30 3.85 7.92
C ILE A 9 -8.00 4.64 7.70
N LEU A 10 -7.98 5.55 6.74
CA LEU A 10 -6.79 6.32 6.42
C LEU A 10 -6.39 7.28 7.54
N LYS A 11 -7.34 7.80 8.30
CA LYS A 11 -7.05 8.66 9.45
C LYS A 11 -6.29 7.92 10.55
N ASN A 12 -6.42 6.62 10.62
CA ASN A 12 -5.79 5.80 11.66
C ASN A 12 -4.48 5.16 11.18
N VAL A 13 -3.99 5.56 10.01
CA VAL A 13 -2.77 5.05 9.39
C VAL A 13 -1.73 6.16 9.38
N SER A 14 -0.50 5.85 9.78
CA SER A 14 0.62 6.81 9.75
C SER A 14 1.69 6.41 8.74
N SER A 15 1.89 5.12 8.53
CA SER A 15 2.95 4.60 7.66
C SER A 15 2.37 3.66 6.62
N ILE A 16 2.82 3.82 5.38
CA ILE A 16 2.29 3.08 4.22
C ILE A 16 3.44 2.58 3.38
N ALA A 17 3.44 1.28 3.07
CA ALA A 17 4.38 0.72 2.10
C ALA A 17 3.67 0.63 0.74
N ILE A 18 4.29 1.20 -0.28
CA ILE A 18 3.80 1.14 -1.66
C ILE A 18 4.46 -0.05 -2.34
N ILE A 19 3.68 -1.10 -2.62
CA ILE A 19 4.18 -2.32 -3.26
C ILE A 19 4.02 -2.19 -4.78
N GLY A 20 5.13 -2.21 -5.49
CA GLY A 20 5.15 -1.92 -6.92
C GLY A 20 5.44 -0.45 -7.19
N ALA A 21 6.19 0.19 -6.30
CA ALA A 21 6.58 1.59 -6.46
C ALA A 21 7.46 1.79 -7.71
N SER A 22 7.42 3.00 -8.25
CA SER A 22 8.22 3.36 -9.44
C SER A 22 8.79 4.77 -9.30
N PRO A 23 10.04 4.97 -9.76
CA PRO A 23 10.61 6.33 -9.81
C PRO A 23 10.11 7.16 -10.99
N LYS A 24 9.31 6.59 -11.88
CA LYS A 24 8.82 7.28 -13.08
C LYS A 24 7.61 8.15 -12.74
N PRO A 25 7.70 9.48 -12.93
CA PRO A 25 6.62 10.40 -12.50
C PRO A 25 5.27 10.17 -13.17
N GLU A 26 5.25 9.54 -14.35
CA GLU A 26 3.99 9.27 -15.06
C GLU A 26 3.22 8.07 -14.50
N ARG A 27 3.85 7.25 -13.65
CA ARG A 27 3.19 6.07 -13.07
C ARG A 27 2.23 6.45 -11.95
N ASP A 28 1.14 5.73 -11.86
CA ASP A 28 0.14 5.97 -10.83
C ASP A 28 0.72 5.82 -9.43
N SER A 29 1.59 4.82 -9.22
CA SER A 29 2.22 4.60 -7.92
C SER A 29 3.03 5.80 -7.48
N TYR A 30 3.72 6.47 -8.42
CA TYR A 30 4.49 7.67 -8.11
C TYR A 30 3.57 8.82 -7.70
N LYS A 31 2.50 9.03 -8.44
CA LYS A 31 1.53 10.11 -8.17
C LYS A 31 0.87 9.94 -6.81
N VAL A 32 0.46 8.72 -6.50
CA VAL A 32 -0.18 8.41 -5.21
C VAL A 32 0.84 8.57 -4.07
N MET A 33 2.06 8.06 -4.26
CA MET A 33 3.12 8.21 -3.26
C MET A 33 3.39 9.67 -2.94
N LYS A 34 3.51 10.49 -3.98
CA LYS A 34 3.75 11.94 -3.80
C LYS A 34 2.64 12.59 -2.99
N PHE A 35 1.39 12.27 -3.34
CA PHE A 35 0.23 12.80 -2.63
C PHE A 35 0.24 12.39 -1.15
N LEU A 36 0.52 11.13 -0.88
CA LEU A 36 0.54 10.62 0.50
C LEU A 36 1.63 11.30 1.32
N ILE A 37 2.82 11.47 0.76
CA ILE A 37 3.90 12.17 1.44
C ILE A 37 3.50 13.62 1.75
N GLU A 38 2.90 14.29 0.78
CA GLU A 38 2.46 15.68 0.93
C GLU A 38 1.36 15.83 1.98
N ASN A 39 0.65 14.75 2.25
CA ASN A 39 -0.41 14.72 3.25
C ASN A 39 0.03 14.13 4.60
N GLY A 40 1.33 14.04 4.82
CA GLY A 40 1.88 13.73 6.14
C GLY A 40 2.12 12.26 6.44
N PHE A 41 1.88 11.36 5.48
CA PHE A 41 2.15 9.93 5.69
C PHE A 41 3.64 9.64 5.54
N LYS A 42 4.16 8.71 6.36
CA LYS A 42 5.47 8.13 6.13
C LYS A 42 5.30 7.03 5.09
N VAL A 43 6.02 7.13 3.97
CA VAL A 43 5.84 6.20 2.85
C VAL A 43 7.14 5.46 2.57
N PHE A 44 7.02 4.14 2.39
CA PHE A 44 8.15 3.26 2.07
C PHE A 44 7.90 2.65 0.69
N PRO A 45 8.69 3.02 -0.34
CA PRO A 45 8.55 2.38 -1.64
C PRO A 45 9.17 0.99 -1.62
N VAL A 46 8.49 0.02 -2.25
CA VAL A 46 8.95 -1.37 -2.32
C VAL A 46 8.86 -1.85 -3.76
N ASN A 47 10.00 -2.22 -4.35
CA ASN A 47 10.06 -2.83 -5.68
C ASN A 47 11.44 -3.42 -5.89
N PRO A 48 11.57 -4.74 -6.08
CA PRO A 48 12.89 -5.36 -6.26
C PRO A 48 13.65 -4.84 -7.48
N ASN A 49 12.95 -4.33 -8.50
CA ASN A 49 13.59 -3.79 -9.70
C ASN A 49 14.26 -2.44 -9.45
N TYR A 50 13.95 -1.78 -8.34
CA TYR A 50 14.48 -0.45 -8.03
C TYR A 50 15.15 -0.41 -6.66
N LEU A 51 15.70 -1.53 -6.23
CA LEU A 51 16.40 -1.62 -4.94
C LEU A 51 17.44 -0.50 -4.83
N ASP A 52 17.41 0.19 -3.69
CA ASP A 52 18.30 1.30 -3.34
C ASP A 52 18.13 2.58 -4.16
N TYR A 53 17.22 2.61 -5.14
CA TYR A 53 16.84 3.88 -5.75
C TYR A 53 16.17 4.77 -4.70
N GLU A 54 16.35 6.07 -4.83
CA GLU A 54 15.54 7.01 -4.08
C GLU A 54 14.35 7.42 -4.92
N ILE A 55 13.15 7.27 -4.36
CA ILE A 55 11.92 7.69 -4.99
C ILE A 55 11.33 8.78 -4.10
N LEU A 56 11.22 10.00 -4.62
CA LEU A 56 10.72 11.14 -3.85
C LEU A 56 11.47 11.30 -2.50
N GLY A 57 12.78 11.03 -2.52
CA GLY A 57 13.62 11.16 -1.34
C GLY A 57 13.58 9.98 -0.38
N GLU A 58 12.82 8.93 -0.70
CA GLU A 58 12.71 7.74 0.14
C GLU A 58 13.44 6.57 -0.50
N LYS A 59 14.21 5.84 0.30
CA LYS A 59 14.93 4.65 -0.17
C LYS A 59 13.95 3.55 -0.55
N CYS A 60 14.14 2.95 -1.72
CA CYS A 60 13.32 1.83 -2.19
C CYS A 60 13.87 0.50 -1.64
N PHE A 61 12.98 -0.30 -1.09
CA PHE A 61 13.31 -1.63 -0.55
C PHE A 61 12.94 -2.71 -1.56
N SER A 62 13.64 -3.84 -1.50
CA SER A 62 13.34 -4.98 -2.36
C SER A 62 12.07 -5.71 -1.91
N ASN A 63 11.92 -5.90 -0.61
CA ASN A 63 10.83 -6.65 -0.02
C ASN A 63 10.26 -5.93 1.20
N LEU A 64 9.00 -6.19 1.47
CA LEU A 64 8.31 -5.61 2.62
C LEU A 64 9.02 -5.94 3.94
N LYS A 65 9.50 -7.16 4.09
CA LYS A 65 10.17 -7.63 5.31
C LYS A 65 11.50 -6.93 5.59
N ASP A 66 12.08 -6.27 4.59
CA ASP A 66 13.36 -5.57 4.75
C ASP A 66 13.22 -4.21 5.43
N ILE A 67 12.00 -3.75 5.61
CA ILE A 67 11.71 -2.49 6.29
C ILE A 67 11.67 -2.76 7.79
N ASP A 68 12.58 -2.17 8.55
CA ASP A 68 12.70 -2.41 10.00
C ASP A 68 11.91 -1.40 10.85
N GLN A 69 10.99 -0.68 10.24
CA GLN A 69 10.10 0.25 10.91
C GLN A 69 8.68 -0.28 10.85
N LYS A 70 7.82 0.18 11.77
CA LYS A 70 6.42 -0.21 11.79
C LYS A 70 5.71 0.27 10.53
N ILE A 71 4.92 -0.63 9.92
CA ILE A 71 4.11 -0.32 8.75
C ILE A 71 2.65 -0.58 9.12
N ASP A 72 1.82 0.45 9.01
CA ASP A 72 0.40 0.33 9.32
C ASP A 72 -0.40 -0.23 8.15
N MET A 73 -0.02 0.11 6.93
CA MET A 73 -0.78 -0.24 5.74
C MET A 73 0.14 -0.57 4.57
N VAL A 74 -0.27 -1.54 3.75
CA VAL A 74 0.34 -1.75 2.43
C VAL A 74 -0.65 -1.32 1.37
N ASP A 75 -0.17 -0.63 0.33
CA ASP A 75 -0.96 -0.19 -0.82
C ASP A 75 -0.38 -0.88 -2.05
N ILE A 76 -1.16 -1.75 -2.69
CA ILE A 76 -0.66 -2.69 -3.70
C ILE A 76 -0.92 -2.16 -5.11
N PHE A 77 0.17 -1.97 -5.86
CA PHE A 77 0.18 -1.58 -7.28
C PHE A 77 0.72 -2.72 -8.14
N ARG A 78 0.34 -3.95 -7.82
CA ARG A 78 0.74 -5.15 -8.58
C ARG A 78 -0.50 -5.83 -9.13
N SER A 79 -0.32 -6.57 -10.25
CA SER A 79 -1.41 -7.31 -10.86
C SER A 79 -2.04 -8.30 -9.89
N LYS A 80 -3.28 -8.65 -10.15
CA LYS A 80 -4.12 -9.49 -9.30
C LYS A 80 -3.42 -10.78 -8.84
N GLU A 81 -2.68 -11.44 -9.73
CA GLU A 81 -2.02 -12.72 -9.44
C GLU A 81 -0.96 -12.64 -8.35
N PHE A 82 -0.46 -11.44 -8.05
CA PHE A 82 0.55 -11.23 -7.01
C PHE A 82 -0.03 -10.86 -5.66
N VAL A 83 -1.33 -10.55 -5.61
CA VAL A 83 -1.94 -9.98 -4.39
C VAL A 83 -1.93 -10.97 -3.23
N ILE A 84 -2.19 -12.25 -3.47
CA ILE A 84 -2.23 -13.24 -2.38
C ILE A 84 -0.87 -13.37 -1.69
N GLU A 85 0.21 -13.41 -2.46
CA GLU A 85 1.56 -13.52 -1.94
C GLU A 85 1.94 -12.30 -1.10
N ILE A 86 1.61 -11.10 -1.62
CA ILE A 86 1.85 -9.85 -0.90
C ILE A 86 1.01 -9.80 0.39
N THR A 87 -0.22 -10.28 0.33
CA THR A 87 -1.09 -10.36 1.50
C THR A 87 -0.49 -11.23 2.59
N GLU A 88 0.05 -12.39 2.22
CA GLU A 88 0.69 -13.29 3.17
C GLU A 88 1.91 -12.63 3.81
N ASP A 89 2.71 -11.93 3.03
CA ASP A 89 3.86 -11.19 3.55
C ASP A 89 3.43 -10.07 4.51
N ALA A 90 2.38 -9.35 4.15
CA ALA A 90 1.85 -8.27 4.98
C ALA A 90 1.32 -8.80 6.33
N ILE A 91 0.68 -9.96 6.32
CA ILE A 91 0.21 -10.61 7.54
C ILE A 91 1.41 -10.93 8.46
N LYS A 92 2.48 -11.46 7.90
CA LYS A 92 3.68 -11.80 8.68
C LYS A 92 4.33 -10.56 9.29
N VAL A 93 4.33 -9.45 8.56
CA VAL A 93 4.89 -8.18 9.04
C VAL A 93 4.00 -7.58 10.12
N GLY A 94 2.71 -7.85 10.09
CA GLY A 94 1.78 -7.37 11.12
C GLY A 94 1.12 -6.04 10.79
N VAL A 95 0.85 -5.77 9.51
CA VAL A 95 0.15 -4.55 9.12
C VAL A 95 -1.32 -4.61 9.56
N GLU A 96 -1.94 -3.46 9.75
CA GLU A 96 -3.34 -3.35 10.15
C GLU A 96 -4.28 -3.29 8.95
N VAL A 97 -3.79 -2.80 7.81
CA VAL A 97 -4.60 -2.56 6.62
C VAL A 97 -3.85 -3.03 5.37
N ILE A 98 -4.57 -3.72 4.50
CA ILE A 98 -4.10 -4.05 3.17
C ILE A 98 -5.04 -3.37 2.18
N TRP A 99 -4.48 -2.68 1.20
CA TRP A 99 -5.22 -1.86 0.26
C TRP A 99 -4.79 -2.20 -1.15
N THR A 100 -5.74 -2.52 -2.05
CA THR A 100 -5.42 -2.70 -3.46
C THR A 100 -5.93 -1.53 -4.26
N GLN A 101 -5.10 -1.07 -5.19
CA GLN A 101 -5.39 0.07 -6.04
C GLN A 101 -6.54 -0.23 -7.00
N GLU A 102 -7.09 0.81 -7.63
CA GLU A 102 -8.19 0.68 -8.58
C GLU A 102 -7.89 -0.36 -9.66
N GLY A 103 -8.87 -1.20 -9.96
CA GLY A 103 -8.75 -2.26 -10.95
C GLY A 103 -8.17 -3.56 -10.43
N ILE A 104 -7.73 -3.61 -9.18
CA ILE A 104 -7.09 -4.79 -8.59
C ILE A 104 -8.06 -5.39 -7.58
N ILE A 105 -8.63 -6.55 -7.91
CA ILE A 105 -9.62 -7.22 -7.06
C ILE A 105 -9.21 -8.68 -6.88
N ASP A 106 -9.07 -9.12 -5.63
CA ASP A 106 -8.78 -10.51 -5.30
C ASP A 106 -9.53 -10.91 -4.02
N GLU A 107 -10.68 -11.54 -4.19
CA GLU A 107 -11.55 -11.93 -3.09
C GLU A 107 -10.89 -12.93 -2.15
N LYS A 108 -10.06 -13.82 -2.68
CA LYS A 108 -9.35 -14.81 -1.87
C LYS A 108 -8.41 -14.15 -0.87
N SER A 109 -7.67 -13.15 -1.33
CA SER A 109 -6.76 -12.41 -0.46
C SER A 109 -7.52 -11.65 0.63
N ALA A 110 -8.65 -11.05 0.26
CA ALA A 110 -9.50 -10.36 1.22
C ALA A 110 -9.98 -11.31 2.32
N PHE A 111 -10.41 -12.51 1.94
CA PHE A 111 -10.87 -13.52 2.89
C PHE A 111 -9.75 -13.91 3.86
N VAL A 112 -8.56 -14.18 3.33
CA VAL A 112 -7.41 -14.57 4.15
C VAL A 112 -7.05 -13.48 5.15
N ALA A 113 -6.99 -12.23 4.69
CA ALA A 113 -6.63 -11.09 5.54
C ALA A 113 -7.67 -10.87 6.64
N LYS A 114 -8.95 -10.90 6.28
CA LYS A 114 -10.04 -10.68 7.25
C LYS A 114 -10.06 -11.75 8.34
N ASN A 115 -9.73 -12.98 8.00
CA ASN A 115 -9.64 -14.05 8.98
C ASN A 115 -8.49 -13.86 9.97
N LYS A 116 -7.56 -12.98 9.67
CA LYS A 116 -6.45 -12.61 10.56
C LYS A 116 -6.70 -11.27 11.26
N GLY A 117 -7.91 -10.72 11.12
CA GLY A 117 -8.25 -9.45 11.77
C GLY A 117 -7.70 -8.22 11.06
N ILE A 118 -7.28 -8.37 9.81
CA ILE A 118 -6.71 -7.26 9.03
C ILE A 118 -7.80 -6.67 8.12
N LYS A 119 -7.89 -5.34 8.10
CA LYS A 119 -8.80 -4.65 7.18
C LYS A 119 -8.28 -4.76 5.76
N PHE A 120 -9.16 -5.07 4.83
CA PHE A 120 -8.80 -5.24 3.42
C PHE A 120 -9.71 -4.37 2.56
N VAL A 121 -9.11 -3.42 1.86
CA VAL A 121 -9.81 -2.50 0.95
C VAL A 121 -9.37 -2.81 -0.47
N MET A 122 -10.32 -3.01 -1.38
CA MET A 122 -10.01 -3.34 -2.78
C MET A 122 -10.54 -2.28 -3.74
N ASP A 123 -9.84 -2.10 -4.86
CA ASP A 123 -10.32 -1.33 -5.99
C ASP A 123 -10.59 0.12 -5.63
N GLU A 124 -9.70 0.70 -4.82
CA GLU A 124 -9.84 2.09 -4.38
C GLU A 124 -8.50 2.81 -4.50
N CYS A 125 -8.55 4.12 -4.65
CA CYS A 125 -7.33 4.95 -4.67
C CYS A 125 -7.32 5.86 -3.44
N PRO A 126 -6.32 5.72 -2.54
CA PRO A 126 -6.27 6.55 -1.33
C PRO A 126 -6.26 8.05 -1.65
N MET A 127 -5.60 8.44 -2.74
CA MET A 127 -5.56 9.84 -3.17
C MET A 127 -6.96 10.36 -3.48
N LYS A 128 -7.76 9.57 -4.20
CA LYS A 128 -9.12 9.97 -4.54
C LYS A 128 -10.03 10.00 -3.31
N VAL A 129 -9.81 9.07 -2.38
CA VAL A 129 -10.57 9.04 -1.13
C VAL A 129 -10.32 10.32 -0.31
N LEU A 130 -9.05 10.72 -0.19
CA LEU A 130 -8.66 11.87 0.64
C LEU A 130 -8.86 13.21 -0.05
N ASN A 131 -8.91 13.22 -1.36
CA ASN A 131 -8.93 14.47 -2.15
C ASN A 131 -10.32 15.06 -2.33
N ASN A 132 -11.32 14.51 -1.74
CA ASN A 132 -12.70 15.01 -1.83
C ASN A 132 -13.20 15.53 -0.49
#